data_3511de674f049b09f57e6bff21078967
#
_entry.id   3511de674f049b09f57e6bff21078967
#
_cell.length_a   1.000
_cell.length_b   1.000
_cell.length_c   1.000
_cell.angle_alpha   90.00
_cell.angle_beta   90.00
_cell.angle_gamma   90.00
#
_symmetry.space_group_name_H-M   'P 1'
#
loop_
_entity.id
_entity.type
_entity.pdbx_description
1 polymer ?
#
loop_
_entity_poly.entity_id
_entity_poly.type
_entity_poly.pdbx_seq_one_letter_code
_entity_poly.pdbx_strand_id
1 'polypeptide(L)'
;MFFQKMSVPVQSTVTVSSFLGLDRRARGELGSFREMENLTSDGYPTLTVRPRRGLAGRVESPGGIAAKDALIWVDGHTLYIGGVATELVLTEGNKQLIGMGSWLIVWPDKKYINTGDLS
;
A
#
# COMPACT_ATOMS: atom_id res chain seq x y z
N MET A 1 -26.39 -45.74 41.92
CA MET A 1 -26.33 -44.97 40.65
C MET A 1 -25.42 -43.77 40.88
N PHE A 2 -24.34 -43.69 40.14
CA PHE A 2 -23.40 -42.56 40.24
C PHE A 2 -23.74 -41.54 39.18
N PHE A 3 -24.08 -40.33 39.57
CA PHE A 3 -24.23 -39.21 38.63
C PHE A 3 -22.85 -38.63 38.38
N GLN A 4 -22.46 -38.56 37.15
CA GLN A 4 -21.25 -37.84 36.75
C GLN A 4 -21.49 -36.37 37.03
N LYS A 5 -20.70 -35.76 37.91
CA LYS A 5 -20.75 -34.35 38.19
C LYS A 5 -20.36 -33.58 36.94
N MET A 6 -21.32 -33.05 36.22
CA MET A 6 -21.02 -32.17 35.10
C MET A 6 -20.33 -30.93 35.66
N SER A 7 -19.08 -30.76 35.33
CA SER A 7 -18.37 -29.51 35.57
C SER A 7 -18.95 -28.41 34.69
N VAL A 8 -19.46 -27.37 35.28
CA VAL A 8 -19.85 -26.17 34.53
C VAL A 8 -18.58 -25.62 33.87
N PRO A 9 -18.57 -25.38 32.55
CA PRO A 9 -17.41 -24.80 31.93
C PRO A 9 -17.10 -23.43 32.55
N VAL A 10 -15.85 -23.24 32.94
CA VAL A 10 -15.41 -21.94 33.46
C VAL A 10 -15.41 -20.96 32.31
N GLN A 11 -16.32 -20.00 32.37
CA GLN A 11 -16.40 -18.92 31.43
C GLN A 11 -15.36 -17.87 31.81
N SER A 12 -14.36 -17.67 30.95
CA SER A 12 -13.41 -16.58 31.10
C SER A 12 -13.79 -15.43 30.18
N THR A 13 -13.82 -14.22 30.69
CA THR A 13 -14.07 -13.02 29.91
C THR A 13 -12.77 -12.24 29.77
N VAL A 14 -12.40 -11.90 28.55
CA VAL A 14 -11.27 -11.04 28.24
C VAL A 14 -11.80 -9.75 27.66
N THR A 15 -11.45 -8.63 28.26
CA THR A 15 -11.82 -7.30 27.76
C THR A 15 -10.68 -6.72 26.96
N VAL A 16 -10.95 -6.31 25.71
CA VAL A 16 -9.99 -5.63 24.84
C VAL A 16 -10.45 -4.19 24.68
N SER A 17 -9.65 -3.25 25.13
CA SER A 17 -9.93 -1.81 25.07
C SER A 17 -9.13 -1.08 23.99
N SER A 18 -8.12 -1.73 23.40
CA SER A 18 -7.25 -1.16 22.40
C SER A 18 -7.08 -2.13 21.24
N PHE A 19 -7.24 -1.63 20.03
CA PHE A 19 -7.08 -2.42 18.81
C PHE A 19 -5.81 -2.00 18.08
N LEU A 20 -4.87 -2.94 17.92
CA LEU A 20 -3.52 -2.71 17.40
C LEU A 20 -3.43 -2.84 15.89
N GLY A 21 -4.50 -3.31 15.23
CA GLY A 21 -4.53 -3.52 13.80
C GLY A 21 -4.07 -4.91 13.38
N LEU A 22 -3.53 -5.05 12.18
CA LEU A 22 -3.16 -6.32 11.55
C LEU A 22 -1.80 -6.82 12.05
N ASP A 23 -1.76 -8.02 12.63
CA ASP A 23 -0.54 -8.73 12.98
C ASP A 23 -0.63 -10.20 12.58
N ARG A 24 0.15 -10.61 11.59
CA ARG A 24 0.19 -11.98 11.04
C ARG A 24 1.21 -12.89 11.71
N ARG A 25 1.92 -12.43 12.73
CA ARG A 25 2.86 -13.25 13.48
C ARG A 25 2.13 -14.39 14.20
N ALA A 26 2.82 -15.49 14.43
CA ALA A 26 2.23 -16.69 15.08
C ALA A 26 1.69 -16.39 16.49
N ARG A 27 2.32 -15.47 17.20
CA ARG A 27 1.88 -14.93 18.50
C ARG A 27 1.64 -13.43 18.36
N GLY A 28 0.42 -13.07 17.95
CA GLY A 28 -0.04 -11.69 17.97
C GLY A 28 -0.32 -11.22 19.39
N GLU A 29 -0.22 -9.91 19.62
CA GLU A 29 -0.61 -9.29 20.89
C GLU A 29 -2.14 -9.24 21.03
N LEU A 30 -2.62 -9.15 22.27
CA LEU A 30 -4.04 -8.98 22.55
C LEU A 30 -4.54 -7.66 21.92
N GLY A 31 -5.62 -7.74 21.14
CA GLY A 31 -6.14 -6.59 20.37
C GLY A 31 -5.63 -6.51 18.93
N SER A 32 -4.74 -7.42 18.51
CA SER A 32 -4.35 -7.55 17.11
C SER A 32 -5.23 -8.53 16.35
N PHE A 33 -5.31 -8.36 15.04
CA PHE A 33 -6.09 -9.20 14.13
C PHE A 33 -5.17 -9.92 13.14
N ARG A 34 -5.44 -11.18 12.88
CA ARG A 34 -4.72 -11.95 11.84
C ARG A 34 -5.20 -11.64 10.44
N GLU A 35 -6.47 -11.28 10.31
CA GLU A 35 -7.11 -10.88 9.06
C GLU A 35 -7.93 -9.62 9.32
N MET A 36 -7.85 -8.67 8.42
CA MET A 36 -8.56 -7.40 8.52
C MET A 36 -8.85 -6.90 7.11
N GLU A 37 -10.14 -6.67 6.83
CA GLU A 37 -10.58 -6.11 5.56
C GLU A 37 -11.33 -4.80 5.76
N ASN A 38 -11.02 -3.81 4.94
CA ASN A 38 -11.66 -2.49 4.93
C ASN A 38 -11.64 -1.72 6.26
N LEU A 39 -10.75 -2.11 7.16
CA LEU A 39 -10.50 -1.43 8.43
C LEU A 39 -9.08 -0.88 8.46
N THR A 40 -8.87 0.15 9.26
CA THR A 40 -7.55 0.73 9.54
C THR A 40 -7.41 1.03 11.03
N SER A 41 -6.19 0.94 11.53
CA SER A 41 -5.82 1.32 12.90
C SER A 41 -5.36 2.78 13.02
N ASP A 42 -5.54 3.61 11.99
CA ASP A 42 -5.14 5.02 12.01
C ASP A 42 -5.83 5.83 13.11
N GLY A 43 -7.00 5.35 13.57
CA GLY A 43 -7.75 5.92 14.68
C GLY A 43 -7.45 5.30 16.05
N TYR A 44 -6.25 4.73 16.25
CA TYR A 44 -5.89 4.12 17.53
C TYR A 44 -6.36 4.94 18.75
N PRO A 45 -6.94 4.33 19.79
CA PRO A 45 -7.02 2.89 20.09
C PRO A 45 -8.20 2.15 19.44
N THR A 46 -8.99 2.79 18.60
CA THR A 46 -10.13 2.20 17.92
C THR A 46 -9.81 1.83 16.48
N LEU A 47 -10.55 0.88 15.92
CA LEU A 47 -10.55 0.62 14.49
C LEU A 47 -11.56 1.54 13.80
N THR A 48 -11.17 2.04 12.65
CA THR A 48 -12.03 2.83 11.78
C THR A 48 -12.20 2.17 10.43
N VAL A 49 -13.29 2.47 9.75
CA VAL A 49 -13.50 2.00 8.38
C VAL A 49 -12.50 2.72 7.47
N ARG A 50 -11.85 1.95 6.60
CA ARG A 50 -10.94 2.50 5.62
C ARG A 50 -11.67 3.54 4.75
N PRO A 51 -11.11 4.73 4.56
CA PRO A 51 -11.73 5.74 3.72
C PRO A 51 -11.88 5.25 2.27
N ARG A 52 -12.89 5.77 1.60
CA ARG A 52 -13.17 5.45 0.20
C ARG A 52 -11.98 5.86 -0.67
N ARG A 53 -11.60 5.01 -1.60
CA ARG A 53 -10.60 5.36 -2.60
C ARG A 53 -11.15 6.43 -3.53
N GLY A 54 -10.42 7.52 -3.67
CA GLY A 54 -10.69 8.55 -4.67
C GLY A 54 -10.00 8.21 -5.99
N LEU A 55 -10.43 8.89 -7.07
CA LEU A 55 -9.75 8.86 -8.35
C LEU A 55 -8.64 9.93 -8.32
N ALA A 56 -7.39 9.52 -8.47
CA ALA A 56 -6.24 10.42 -8.54
C ALA A 56 -6.01 10.94 -9.97
N GLY A 57 -6.36 10.14 -10.98
CA GLY A 57 -6.19 10.49 -12.38
C GLY A 57 -6.57 9.34 -13.30
N ARG A 58 -6.53 9.59 -14.58
CA ARG A 58 -6.69 8.59 -15.64
C ARG A 58 -5.45 8.56 -16.51
N VAL A 59 -5.08 7.36 -16.94
CA VAL A 59 -4.00 7.09 -17.88
C VAL A 59 -4.61 6.32 -19.05
N GLU A 60 -4.37 6.76 -20.27
CA GLU A 60 -4.97 6.14 -21.46
C GLU A 60 -4.16 4.94 -21.94
N SER A 61 -2.86 5.06 -21.95
CA SER A 61 -1.92 4.01 -22.38
C SER A 61 -0.86 3.74 -21.30
N PRO A 62 -1.21 3.00 -20.21
CA PRO A 62 -0.33 2.84 -19.07
C PRO A 62 0.89 2.00 -19.43
N GLY A 63 2.09 2.58 -19.32
CA GLY A 63 3.36 1.92 -19.53
C GLY A 63 4.07 1.49 -18.24
N GLY A 64 3.81 2.14 -17.13
CA GLY A 64 4.42 1.84 -15.84
C GLY A 64 4.08 2.89 -14.79
N ILE A 65 4.24 2.51 -13.53
CA ILE A 65 4.01 3.39 -12.38
C ILE A 65 5.07 3.15 -11.31
N ALA A 66 5.53 4.20 -10.68
CA ALA A 66 6.46 4.15 -9.56
C ALA A 66 6.21 5.32 -8.59
N ALA A 67 6.76 5.22 -7.40
CA ALA A 67 6.78 6.30 -6.43
C ALA A 67 8.23 6.57 -6.02
N LYS A 68 8.68 7.81 -6.21
CA LYS A 68 9.97 8.31 -5.78
C LYS A 68 9.85 9.82 -5.63
N ASP A 69 9.85 10.29 -4.38
CA ASP A 69 9.59 11.69 -4.01
C ASP A 69 8.21 12.22 -4.48
N ALA A 70 7.74 11.75 -5.62
CA ALA A 70 6.43 12.00 -6.21
C ALA A 70 5.88 10.74 -6.89
N LEU A 71 4.61 10.76 -7.27
CA LEU A 71 4.04 9.72 -8.12
C LEU A 71 4.55 9.89 -9.54
N ILE A 72 5.07 8.81 -10.12
CA ILE A 72 5.65 8.76 -11.46
C ILE A 72 4.87 7.74 -12.27
N TRP A 73 4.48 8.11 -13.49
CA TRP A 73 3.83 7.16 -14.40
C TRP A 73 4.16 7.46 -15.85
N VAL A 74 3.99 6.46 -16.68
CA VAL A 74 4.16 6.55 -18.13
C VAL A 74 2.79 6.42 -18.78
N ASP A 75 2.48 7.34 -19.67
CA ASP A 75 1.30 7.30 -20.52
C ASP A 75 1.74 7.39 -22.00
N GLY A 76 1.64 6.26 -22.70
CA GLY A 76 2.13 6.12 -24.06
C GLY A 76 3.63 6.43 -24.18
N HIS A 77 3.96 7.56 -24.77
CA HIS A 77 5.33 8.02 -24.99
C HIS A 77 5.84 9.03 -23.95
N THR A 78 4.98 9.46 -23.03
CA THR A 78 5.28 10.55 -22.10
C THR A 78 5.47 10.04 -20.68
N LEU A 79 6.53 10.51 -20.04
CA LEU A 79 6.76 10.31 -18.59
C LEU A 79 6.21 11.48 -17.81
N TYR A 80 5.44 11.19 -16.78
CA TYR A 80 4.90 12.18 -15.84
C TYR A 80 5.54 12.01 -14.47
N ILE A 81 5.94 13.10 -13.86
CA ILE A 81 6.48 13.14 -12.49
C ILE A 81 5.69 14.17 -11.70
N GLY A 82 4.98 13.74 -10.64
CA GLY A 82 4.15 14.61 -9.81
C GLY A 82 3.04 15.35 -10.57
N GLY A 83 2.56 14.79 -11.68
CA GLY A 83 1.54 15.42 -12.53
C GLY A 83 2.10 16.30 -13.63
N VAL A 84 3.41 16.50 -13.70
CA VAL A 84 4.08 17.30 -14.74
C VAL A 84 4.62 16.37 -15.82
N ALA A 85 4.29 16.66 -17.09
CA ALA A 85 4.87 15.97 -18.22
C ALA A 85 6.34 16.35 -18.39
N THR A 86 7.20 15.35 -18.59
CA THR A 86 8.62 15.58 -18.88
C THR A 86 8.86 15.61 -20.39
N GLU A 87 9.99 16.16 -20.81
CA GLU A 87 10.40 16.16 -22.22
C GLU A 87 10.96 14.80 -22.68
N LEU A 88 11.06 13.83 -21.77
CA LEU A 88 11.60 12.51 -22.08
C LEU A 88 10.62 11.70 -22.91
N VAL A 89 10.91 11.52 -24.17
CA VAL A 89 10.11 10.69 -25.09
C VAL A 89 10.51 9.22 -24.94
N LEU A 90 9.52 8.36 -24.67
CA LEU A 90 9.69 6.92 -24.49
C LEU A 90 9.09 6.15 -25.66
N THR A 91 9.50 4.90 -25.83
CA THR A 91 8.85 3.96 -26.75
C THR A 91 7.54 3.44 -26.12
N GLU A 92 6.64 2.91 -26.89
CA GLU A 92 5.45 2.25 -26.37
C GLU A 92 5.77 0.96 -25.61
N GLY A 93 4.86 0.54 -24.73
CA GLY A 93 4.92 -0.72 -24.01
C GLY A 93 5.31 -0.57 -22.54
N ASN A 94 5.36 -1.70 -21.88
CA ASN A 94 5.65 -1.76 -20.44
C ASN A 94 7.06 -1.27 -20.12
N LYS A 95 7.14 -0.42 -19.11
CA LYS A 95 8.38 0.15 -18.59
C LYS A 95 8.64 -0.27 -17.16
N GLN A 96 9.88 -0.48 -16.84
CA GLN A 96 10.37 -0.57 -15.47
C GLN A 96 11.00 0.76 -15.09
N LEU A 97 10.52 1.33 -14.01
CA LEU A 97 10.96 2.61 -13.46
C LEU A 97 11.81 2.34 -12.24
N ILE A 98 13.09 2.64 -12.29
CA ILE A 98 14.07 2.31 -11.24
C ILE A 98 14.67 3.61 -10.72
N GLY A 99 14.41 3.90 -9.44
CA GLY A 99 15.03 5.05 -8.76
C GLY A 99 16.45 4.73 -8.27
N MET A 100 17.40 5.60 -8.57
CA MET A 100 18.78 5.48 -8.13
C MET A 100 19.34 6.86 -7.73
N GLY A 101 19.38 7.14 -6.42
CA GLY A 101 19.73 8.47 -5.94
C GLY A 101 18.73 9.53 -6.42
N SER A 102 19.21 10.59 -7.05
CA SER A 102 18.37 11.62 -7.70
C SER A 102 17.89 11.23 -9.10
N TRP A 103 18.33 10.10 -9.64
CA TRP A 103 18.03 9.67 -10.99
C TRP A 103 16.89 8.66 -11.03
N LEU A 104 16.09 8.73 -12.07
CA LEU A 104 15.11 7.74 -12.47
C LEU A 104 15.57 7.12 -13.79
N ILE A 105 15.72 5.81 -13.81
CA ILE A 105 16.09 5.03 -14.98
C ILE A 105 14.83 4.38 -15.55
N VAL A 106 14.64 4.49 -16.84
CA VAL A 106 13.52 3.91 -17.60
C VAL A 106 14.02 2.78 -18.47
N TRP A 107 13.62 1.57 -18.14
CA TRP A 107 13.96 0.37 -18.90
C TRP A 107 12.73 -0.16 -19.66
N PRO A 108 12.83 -0.67 -20.90
CA PRO A 108 14.03 -1.00 -21.66
C PRO A 108 14.62 0.15 -22.51
N ASP A 109 14.06 1.35 -22.45
CA ASP A 109 14.46 2.49 -23.29
C ASP A 109 15.90 2.97 -23.01
N LYS A 110 16.49 2.52 -21.88
CA LYS A 110 17.84 2.90 -21.40
C LYS A 110 18.01 4.42 -21.28
N LYS A 111 16.93 5.09 -20.86
CA LYS A 111 16.89 6.53 -20.62
C LYS A 111 16.88 6.81 -19.12
N TYR A 112 17.32 7.98 -18.76
CA TYR A 112 17.30 8.44 -17.37
C TYR A 112 16.94 9.92 -17.31
N ILE A 113 16.40 10.33 -16.19
CA ILE A 113 16.05 11.71 -15.90
C ILE A 113 16.35 12.01 -14.43
N ASN A 114 16.78 13.21 -14.12
CA ASN A 114 16.94 13.68 -12.75
C ASN A 114 15.56 14.11 -12.21
N THR A 115 15.13 13.51 -11.11
CA THR A 115 13.82 13.82 -10.52
C THR A 115 13.79 15.13 -9.74
N GLY A 116 14.94 15.73 -9.46
CA GLY A 116 15.04 17.00 -8.75
C GLY A 116 14.82 18.23 -9.63
N ASP A 117 15.32 18.20 -10.86
CA ASP A 117 15.26 19.31 -11.83
C ASP A 117 14.57 18.95 -13.15
N LEU A 118 14.14 17.68 -13.31
CA LEU A 118 13.46 17.13 -14.47
C LEU A 118 14.29 17.16 -15.77
N SER A 119 15.62 17.17 -15.65
CA SER A 119 16.58 17.22 -16.76
C SER A 119 17.18 15.84 -17.10
#